data_fc5a013e6c0e72d1f1800d9466fac631
#
_entry.id   fc5a013e6c0e72d1f1800d9466fac631
#
_cell.length_a   1.000
_cell.length_b   1.000
_cell.length_c   1.000
_cell.angle_alpha   90.00
_cell.angle_beta   90.00
_cell.angle_gamma   90.00
#
_symmetry.space_group_name_H-M   'P 1'
#
loop_
_entity.id
_entity.type
_entity.pdbx_description
1 polymer ?
#
loop_
_entity_poly.entity_id
_entity_poly.type
_entity_poly.pdbx_seq_one_letter_code
_entity_poly.pdbx_strand_id
1 'polypeptide(L)'
;ASRMYLIRNAKEKIDLQYYIWTNDFVGNLMLHELLTAADRGVKVRLLIDDQNGVKLDGVLRSLLHHPNFEIRLFNPYKFRYLRILDYIFRFKKVNHRMHNKLIIADGVIAVTGGRNISSEYFDASSKFQFTDLDILFYGHTVQHAQSVFNDFWQSDLSQNATELVGTCAVHHLQTLRQHYHDLIHESENHTQTEDKLYDAQSYLKELLEHYPIQWSKAYFVADSPKKILGVASKEEMLYGQVMAIMGEPKQHIELASAYFVPTQQGAYYLKQLKVQGVKVRVLTNSFAANDVAIVHAFYSQYRVEMLKSGVELFEFKPFLERRRRTWYEVVTGSVIPAKGKNKSSLHAKFFDVDGKVFIGSFNFDPRSTYLNTEVGLVIESSQLQAQISVMLDQHLPQVAYQLKLNSEGKIVWLDYQSDGKIVEYKKDPDTSLFQRTMIKAVSYLPVEWMM
;
A
#
# COMPACT_ATOMS: atom_id res chain seq x y z
N ALA A 1 12.46 9.72 2.17
CA ALA A 1 12.91 11.01 2.71
C ALA A 1 11.95 11.56 3.78
N SER A 2 10.64 11.82 3.50
CA SER A 2 9.72 12.46 4.46
C SER A 2 9.65 11.75 5.82
N ARG A 3 9.54 10.41 5.85
CA ARG A 3 9.53 9.64 7.11
C ARG A 3 10.83 9.79 7.90
N MET A 4 11.98 9.74 7.23
CA MET A 4 13.29 9.93 7.84
C MET A 4 13.41 11.34 8.44
N TYR A 5 12.97 12.35 7.68
CA TYR A 5 12.96 13.72 8.17
C TYR A 5 12.12 13.88 9.44
N LEU A 6 10.91 13.29 9.46
CA LEU A 6 10.04 13.31 10.66
C LEU A 6 10.73 12.67 11.87
N ILE A 7 11.34 11.49 11.69
CA ILE A 7 12.02 10.76 12.76
C ILE A 7 13.21 11.56 13.31
N ARG A 8 14.02 12.13 12.42
CA ARG A 8 15.21 12.91 12.81
C ARG A 8 14.86 14.20 13.54
N ASN A 9 13.72 14.81 13.24
CA ASN A 9 13.31 16.10 13.79
C ASN A 9 12.33 16.01 14.96
N ALA A 10 11.77 14.86 15.25
CA ALA A 10 10.87 14.65 16.39
C ALA A 10 11.54 14.99 17.72
N LYS A 11 10.80 15.64 18.62
CA LYS A 11 11.27 16.13 19.91
C LYS A 11 10.70 15.37 21.11
N GLU A 12 9.45 14.88 21.00
CA GLU A 12 8.71 14.29 22.12
C GLU A 12 8.33 12.83 21.86
N LYS A 13 7.65 12.56 20.75
CA LYS A 13 7.13 11.22 20.45
C LYS A 13 7.02 10.94 18.97
N ILE A 14 7.12 9.66 18.62
CA ILE A 14 6.85 9.13 17.28
C ILE A 14 5.91 7.93 17.43
N ASP A 15 4.78 7.98 16.75
CA ASP A 15 3.80 6.90 16.69
C ASP A 15 3.79 6.31 15.27
N LEU A 16 3.99 5.00 15.17
CA LEU A 16 4.04 4.28 13.89
C LEU A 16 3.05 3.13 13.89
N GLN A 17 2.31 3.02 12.79
CA GLN A 17 1.36 1.94 12.56
C GLN A 17 1.57 1.38 11.16
N TYR A 18 2.01 0.12 11.04
CA TYR A 18 2.34 -0.50 9.75
C TYR A 18 1.84 -1.93 9.62
N TYR A 19 1.41 -2.27 8.39
CA TYR A 19 1.03 -3.63 8.04
C TYR A 19 2.24 -4.54 7.85
N ILE A 20 3.20 -4.11 7.03
CA ILE A 20 4.44 -4.85 6.75
C ILE A 20 5.64 -4.01 7.13
N TRP A 21 6.56 -4.63 7.86
CA TRP A 21 7.89 -4.13 8.15
C TRP A 21 8.89 -5.24 7.88
N THR A 22 9.72 -5.10 6.85
CA THR A 22 10.69 -6.13 6.47
C THR A 22 12.03 -5.94 7.16
N ASN A 23 12.70 -7.05 7.45
CA ASN A 23 14.08 -7.04 7.89
C ASN A 23 15.00 -6.98 6.66
N ASP A 24 14.98 -5.83 5.98
CA ASP A 24 15.81 -5.50 4.82
C ASP A 24 16.52 -4.16 5.06
N PHE A 25 17.25 -3.65 4.07
CA PHE A 25 18.01 -2.41 4.19
C PHE A 25 17.16 -1.24 4.69
N VAL A 26 16.03 -0.95 4.04
CA VAL A 26 15.15 0.18 4.42
C VAL A 26 14.50 -0.05 5.78
N GLY A 27 14.05 -1.27 6.07
CA GLY A 27 13.48 -1.63 7.37
C GLY A 27 14.47 -1.43 8.51
N ASN A 28 15.72 -1.85 8.32
CA ASN A 28 16.78 -1.69 9.31
C ASN A 28 17.22 -0.24 9.45
N LEU A 29 17.33 0.51 8.34
CA LEU A 29 17.65 1.93 8.36
C LEU A 29 16.60 2.74 9.13
N MET A 30 15.31 2.45 8.92
CA MET A 30 14.22 3.10 9.65
C MET A 30 14.26 2.77 11.14
N LEU A 31 14.56 1.53 11.53
CA LEU A 31 14.70 1.12 12.93
C LEU A 31 15.92 1.76 13.58
N HIS A 32 17.03 1.92 12.86
CA HIS A 32 18.19 2.66 13.32
C HIS A 32 17.85 4.12 13.64
N GLU A 33 17.16 4.81 12.73
CA GLU A 33 16.75 6.20 12.94
C GLU A 33 15.78 6.35 14.13
N LEU A 34 14.85 5.40 14.29
CA LEU A 34 13.95 5.36 15.45
C LEU A 34 14.73 5.13 16.76
N LEU A 35 15.73 4.24 16.74
CA LEU A 35 16.59 3.99 17.89
C LEU A 35 17.41 5.23 18.24
N THR A 36 17.94 5.91 17.24
CA THR A 36 18.65 7.20 17.41
C THR A 36 17.73 8.29 17.96
N ALA A 37 16.46 8.33 17.53
CA ALA A 37 15.47 9.24 18.10
C ALA A 37 15.16 8.89 19.58
N ALA A 38 15.02 7.61 19.90
CA ALA A 38 14.83 7.14 21.26
C ALA A 38 16.02 7.50 22.17
N ASP A 39 17.25 7.44 21.68
CA ASP A 39 18.46 7.89 22.38
C ASP A 39 18.46 9.38 22.69
N ARG A 40 17.81 10.20 21.85
CA ARG A 40 17.60 11.64 22.14
C ARG A 40 16.50 11.89 23.15
N GLY A 41 15.84 10.85 23.66
CA GLY A 41 14.74 10.94 24.63
C GLY A 41 13.35 10.92 24.02
N VAL A 42 13.22 10.76 22.70
CA VAL A 42 11.92 10.68 22.01
C VAL A 42 11.25 9.35 22.33
N LYS A 43 9.97 9.37 22.72
CA LYS A 43 9.18 8.17 22.94
C LYS A 43 8.72 7.58 21.62
N VAL A 44 9.07 6.33 21.34
CA VAL A 44 8.71 5.60 20.12
C VAL A 44 7.68 4.54 20.46
N ARG A 45 6.48 4.63 19.87
CA ARG A 45 5.46 3.58 19.90
C ARG A 45 5.31 2.95 18.51
N LEU A 46 5.60 1.68 18.41
CA LEU A 46 5.58 0.93 17.15
C LEU A 46 4.50 -0.14 17.19
N LEU A 47 3.45 0.02 16.40
CA LEU A 47 2.37 -0.94 16.20
C LEU A 47 2.53 -1.61 14.84
N ILE A 48 2.78 -2.91 14.82
CA ILE A 48 2.97 -3.70 13.58
C ILE A 48 1.92 -4.82 13.55
N ASP A 49 1.29 -5.03 12.39
CA ASP A 49 0.51 -6.24 12.16
C ASP A 49 1.42 -7.47 12.17
N ASP A 50 0.99 -8.57 12.80
CA ASP A 50 1.80 -9.80 12.88
C ASP A 50 1.89 -10.57 11.55
N GLN A 51 1.56 -9.93 10.43
CA GLN A 51 1.63 -10.56 9.10
C GLN A 51 3.05 -11.04 8.74
N ASN A 52 4.09 -10.35 9.19
CA ASN A 52 5.48 -10.80 8.99
C ASN A 52 5.88 -11.99 9.89
N GLY A 53 5.12 -12.27 10.96
CA GLY A 53 5.37 -13.32 11.93
C GLY A 53 6.73 -13.17 12.60
N VAL A 54 7.42 -14.30 12.74
CA VAL A 54 8.67 -14.38 13.53
C VAL A 54 9.91 -13.76 12.88
N LYS A 55 9.82 -13.29 11.64
CA LYS A 55 10.99 -12.78 10.88
C LYS A 55 11.67 -11.56 11.50
N LEU A 56 10.92 -10.77 12.27
CA LEU A 56 11.42 -9.55 12.92
C LEU A 56 11.66 -9.74 14.42
N ASP A 57 11.28 -10.87 15.00
CA ASP A 57 11.26 -11.09 16.45
C ASP A 57 12.61 -10.82 17.14
N GLY A 58 13.72 -11.21 16.51
CA GLY A 58 15.06 -10.98 17.06
C GLY A 58 15.38 -9.50 17.21
N VAL A 59 15.02 -8.70 16.20
CA VAL A 59 15.20 -7.24 16.20
C VAL A 59 14.28 -6.59 17.24
N LEU A 60 12.99 -6.97 17.27
CA LEU A 60 12.01 -6.44 18.21
C LEU A 60 12.43 -6.70 19.66
N ARG A 61 12.89 -7.93 19.98
CA ARG A 61 13.41 -8.26 21.33
C ARG A 61 14.55 -7.36 21.76
N SER A 62 15.46 -7.05 20.84
CA SER A 62 16.61 -6.18 21.15
C SER A 62 16.15 -4.73 21.40
N LEU A 63 15.25 -4.20 20.58
CA LEU A 63 14.71 -2.85 20.72
C LEU A 63 13.91 -2.66 22.00
N LEU A 64 13.21 -3.68 22.48
CA LEU A 64 12.43 -3.66 23.74
C LEU A 64 13.30 -3.44 25.01
N HIS A 65 14.64 -3.54 24.91
CA HIS A 65 15.53 -3.15 25.99
C HIS A 65 15.73 -1.62 26.11
N HIS A 66 15.32 -0.86 25.09
CA HIS A 66 15.42 0.60 25.15
C HIS A 66 14.23 1.20 25.89
N PRO A 67 14.41 2.04 26.96
CA PRO A 67 13.32 2.53 27.81
C PRO A 67 12.30 3.41 27.09
N ASN A 68 12.68 4.04 25.98
CA ASN A 68 11.81 4.89 25.16
C ASN A 68 11.17 4.15 23.98
N PHE A 69 11.30 2.82 23.90
CA PHE A 69 10.70 2.00 22.85
C PHE A 69 9.59 1.14 23.40
N GLU A 70 8.37 1.34 22.89
CA GLU A 70 7.21 0.51 23.15
C GLU A 70 6.76 -0.15 21.85
N ILE A 71 6.59 -1.47 21.84
CA ILE A 71 6.21 -2.24 20.64
C ILE A 71 4.99 -3.09 20.96
N ARG A 72 4.00 -3.02 20.08
CA ARG A 72 2.84 -3.92 20.10
C ARG A 72 2.65 -4.61 18.77
N LEU A 73 2.20 -5.87 18.80
CA LEU A 73 1.80 -6.63 17.63
C LEU A 73 0.28 -6.67 17.54
N PHE A 74 -0.26 -6.29 16.40
CA PHE A 74 -1.70 -6.25 16.15
C PHE A 74 -2.20 -7.58 15.61
N ASN A 75 -3.28 -8.10 16.17
CA ASN A 75 -3.96 -9.35 15.80
C ASN A 75 -2.99 -10.52 15.59
N PRO A 76 -2.16 -10.87 16.61
CA PRO A 76 -1.11 -11.85 16.46
C PRO A 76 -1.63 -13.26 16.19
N TYR A 77 -0.86 -14.01 15.42
CA TYR A 77 -1.05 -15.44 15.26
C TYR A 77 -0.82 -16.16 16.58
N LYS A 78 -1.66 -17.14 16.87
CA LYS A 78 -1.46 -18.01 18.05
C LYS A 78 -0.30 -18.97 17.84
N PHE A 79 -0.21 -19.50 16.62
CA PHE A 79 0.84 -20.45 16.23
C PHE A 79 1.85 -19.76 15.31
N ARG A 80 2.59 -18.76 15.84
CA ARG A 80 3.46 -17.87 15.05
C ARG A 80 4.52 -18.62 14.22
N TYR A 81 5.01 -19.78 14.69
CA TYR A 81 5.96 -20.64 13.98
C TYR A 81 5.30 -21.62 13.00
N LEU A 82 4.00 -21.93 13.17
CA LEU A 82 3.27 -22.88 12.35
C LEU A 82 1.89 -22.31 11.98
N ARG A 83 1.89 -21.20 11.25
CA ARG A 83 0.71 -20.42 10.91
C ARG A 83 -0.42 -21.18 10.21
N ILE A 84 -0.08 -22.28 9.54
CA ILE A 84 -1.09 -23.12 8.89
C ILE A 84 -2.18 -23.58 9.88
N LEU A 85 -1.82 -23.78 11.16
CA LEU A 85 -2.79 -24.13 12.20
C LEU A 85 -3.75 -22.97 12.49
N ASP A 86 -3.28 -21.73 12.47
CA ASP A 86 -4.16 -20.57 12.60
C ASP A 86 -5.12 -20.46 11.42
N TYR A 87 -4.69 -20.72 10.20
CA TYR A 87 -5.57 -20.72 9.02
C TYR A 87 -6.59 -21.87 9.07
N ILE A 88 -6.26 -23.02 9.64
CA ILE A 88 -7.21 -24.12 9.80
C ILE A 88 -8.23 -23.85 10.91
N PHE A 89 -7.76 -23.41 12.09
CA PHE A 89 -8.61 -23.35 13.29
C PHE A 89 -9.14 -21.95 13.61
N ARG A 90 -8.52 -20.89 13.06
CA ARG A 90 -8.81 -19.50 13.40
C ARG A 90 -8.94 -18.60 12.16
N PHE A 91 -9.31 -19.18 11.02
CA PHE A 91 -9.35 -18.50 9.72
C PHE A 91 -10.08 -17.15 9.79
N LYS A 92 -11.29 -17.11 10.36
CA LYS A 92 -12.08 -15.86 10.49
C LYS A 92 -11.30 -14.75 11.19
N LYS A 93 -10.49 -15.09 12.21
CA LYS A 93 -9.70 -14.10 12.96
C LYS A 93 -8.45 -13.67 12.19
N VAL A 94 -7.68 -14.62 11.66
CA VAL A 94 -6.39 -14.32 11.03
C VAL A 94 -6.50 -13.81 9.61
N ASN A 95 -7.67 -13.97 8.96
CA ASN A 95 -7.94 -13.43 7.62
C ASN A 95 -8.15 -11.91 7.62
N HIS A 96 -8.41 -11.30 8.79
CA HIS A 96 -8.57 -9.87 8.96
C HIS A 96 -7.28 -9.24 9.46
N ARG A 97 -6.74 -8.25 8.73
CA ARG A 97 -5.44 -7.66 9.04
C ARG A 97 -5.52 -6.14 9.16
N MET A 98 -4.61 -5.56 9.92
CA MET A 98 -4.43 -4.12 10.00
C MET A 98 -3.58 -3.67 8.81
N HIS A 99 -4.24 -3.18 7.75
CA HIS A 99 -3.54 -2.73 6.53
C HIS A 99 -3.14 -1.24 6.57
N ASN A 100 -3.18 -0.63 7.75
CA ASN A 100 -2.86 0.77 8.00
C ASN A 100 -1.36 1.07 7.78
N LYS A 101 -1.05 2.28 7.30
CA LYS A 101 0.30 2.80 7.16
C LYS A 101 0.30 4.26 7.58
N LEU A 102 0.84 4.53 8.75
CA LEU A 102 0.79 5.84 9.38
C LEU A 102 2.06 6.07 10.21
N ILE A 103 2.63 7.25 10.12
CA ILE A 103 3.62 7.78 11.04
C ILE A 103 3.19 9.17 11.49
N ILE A 104 3.26 9.43 12.79
CA ILE A 104 2.95 10.71 13.40
C ILE A 104 4.15 11.13 14.24
N ALA A 105 4.64 12.36 14.03
CA ALA A 105 5.68 12.98 14.85
C ALA A 105 5.11 14.10 15.70
N ASP A 106 5.34 14.03 17.01
CA ASP A 106 4.97 15.01 18.03
C ASP A 106 3.46 15.37 18.06
N GLY A 107 2.62 14.58 17.39
CA GLY A 107 1.19 14.89 17.24
C GLY A 107 0.90 16.09 16.36
N VAL A 108 1.87 16.57 15.57
CA VAL A 108 1.80 17.80 14.77
C VAL A 108 1.81 17.53 13.28
N ILE A 109 2.61 16.56 12.84
CA ILE A 109 2.81 16.24 11.43
C ILE A 109 2.75 14.73 11.23
N ALA A 110 2.19 14.30 10.11
CA ALA A 110 2.02 12.89 9.82
C ALA A 110 2.21 12.56 8.34
N VAL A 111 2.49 11.29 8.05
CA VAL A 111 2.50 10.71 6.70
C VAL A 111 1.62 9.47 6.69
N THR A 112 0.75 9.38 5.69
CA THR A 112 -0.04 8.18 5.36
C THR A 112 0.02 7.88 3.86
N GLY A 113 -0.42 6.71 3.45
CA GLY A 113 -0.45 6.31 2.04
C GLY A 113 -0.40 4.80 1.86
N GLY A 114 0.07 4.35 0.71
CA GLY A 114 0.12 2.93 0.38
C GLY A 114 1.41 2.20 0.81
N ARG A 115 2.53 2.93 1.06
CA ARG A 115 3.84 2.31 1.29
C ARG A 115 3.97 1.60 2.62
N ASN A 116 4.37 0.32 2.57
CA ASN A 116 4.91 -0.40 3.72
C ASN A 116 6.39 -0.02 3.95
N ILE A 117 7.00 -0.56 4.99
CA ILE A 117 8.44 -0.38 5.27
C ILE A 117 9.21 -1.60 4.73
N SER A 118 9.69 -1.46 3.50
CA SER A 118 10.51 -2.44 2.80
C SER A 118 11.25 -1.76 1.64
N SER A 119 12.43 -2.26 1.29
CA SER A 119 13.25 -1.76 0.18
C SER A 119 12.51 -1.70 -1.15
N GLU A 120 11.50 -2.54 -1.36
CA GLU A 120 10.67 -2.58 -2.57
C GLU A 120 9.80 -1.32 -2.77
N TYR A 121 9.47 -0.61 -1.68
CA TYR A 121 8.63 0.60 -1.72
C TYR A 121 9.41 1.89 -1.83
N PHE A 122 10.75 1.85 -1.69
CA PHE A 122 11.60 3.03 -1.62
C PHE A 122 12.71 3.03 -2.68
N ASP A 123 12.50 2.33 -3.78
CA ASP A 123 13.44 2.21 -4.90
C ASP A 123 14.84 1.69 -4.49
N ALA A 124 14.92 1.02 -3.35
CA ALA A 124 16.13 0.44 -2.80
C ALA A 124 16.26 -1.07 -3.08
N SER A 125 15.39 -1.63 -3.91
CA SER A 125 15.43 -3.03 -4.33
C SER A 125 15.89 -3.14 -5.78
N SER A 126 16.91 -3.96 -6.01
CA SER A 126 17.38 -4.29 -7.37
C SER A 126 16.50 -5.31 -8.11
N LYS A 127 15.43 -5.80 -7.50
CA LYS A 127 14.64 -6.94 -8.01
C LYS A 127 13.20 -6.61 -8.33
N PHE A 128 12.56 -5.79 -7.50
CA PHE A 128 11.15 -5.47 -7.59
C PHE A 128 10.90 -4.11 -6.95
N GLN A 129 10.09 -3.29 -7.60
CA GLN A 129 9.76 -1.95 -7.10
C GLN A 129 8.26 -1.70 -7.17
N PHE A 130 7.71 -1.08 -6.12
CA PHE A 130 6.34 -0.60 -6.10
C PHE A 130 6.27 0.89 -6.42
N THR A 131 5.42 1.24 -7.38
CA THR A 131 5.02 2.63 -7.61
C THR A 131 3.86 2.96 -6.68
N ASP A 132 4.08 3.84 -5.71
CA ASP A 132 3.10 4.14 -4.67
C ASP A 132 3.01 5.64 -4.36
N LEU A 133 1.92 6.05 -3.72
CA LEU A 133 1.62 7.43 -3.37
C LEU A 133 1.42 7.55 -1.85
N ASP A 134 2.11 8.54 -1.26
CA ASP A 134 1.94 8.93 0.13
C ASP A 134 1.64 10.42 0.21
N ILE A 135 1.05 10.83 1.32
CA ILE A 135 0.79 12.23 1.63
C ILE A 135 1.33 12.59 3.00
N LEU A 136 2.06 13.72 3.04
CA LEU A 136 2.46 14.37 4.27
C LEU A 136 1.44 15.46 4.58
N PHE A 137 0.95 15.48 5.82
CA PHE A 137 -0.07 16.43 6.27
C PHE A 137 0.20 16.90 7.70
N TYR A 138 -0.34 18.06 8.05
CA TYR A 138 -0.23 18.66 9.36
C TYR A 138 -1.50 19.45 9.72
N GLY A 139 -1.55 19.98 10.94
CA GLY A 139 -2.69 20.72 11.46
C GLY A 139 -3.74 19.84 12.15
N HIS A 140 -4.98 20.31 12.18
CA HIS A 140 -6.05 19.68 12.97
C HIS A 140 -6.31 18.20 12.58
N THR A 141 -6.12 17.86 11.33
CA THR A 141 -6.31 16.49 10.80
C THR A 141 -5.37 15.48 11.47
N VAL A 142 -4.18 15.92 11.93
CA VAL A 142 -3.24 15.04 12.64
C VAL A 142 -3.79 14.63 14.01
N GLN A 143 -4.59 15.46 14.66
CA GLN A 143 -5.22 15.12 15.95
C GLN A 143 -6.20 13.94 15.79
N HIS A 144 -6.93 13.89 14.68
CA HIS A 144 -7.79 12.75 14.36
C HIS A 144 -6.94 11.48 14.05
N ALA A 145 -5.89 11.61 13.26
CA ALA A 145 -4.95 10.49 13.02
C ALA A 145 -4.35 9.96 14.34
N GLN A 146 -4.03 10.87 15.29
CA GLN A 146 -3.52 10.50 16.60
C GLN A 146 -4.58 9.76 17.45
N SER A 147 -5.84 10.19 17.39
CA SER A 147 -6.94 9.47 18.06
C SER A 147 -7.08 8.06 17.48
N VAL A 148 -7.12 7.92 16.18
CA VAL A 148 -7.19 6.61 15.50
C VAL A 148 -6.00 5.71 15.90
N PHE A 149 -4.77 6.24 15.89
CA PHE A 149 -3.62 5.47 16.36
C PHE A 149 -3.82 4.97 17.80
N ASN A 150 -4.31 5.83 18.71
CA ASN A 150 -4.54 5.46 20.10
C ASN A 150 -5.64 4.39 20.24
N ASP A 151 -6.69 4.44 19.43
CA ASP A 151 -7.76 3.42 19.42
C ASP A 151 -7.20 2.04 19.03
N PHE A 152 -6.31 1.99 18.03
CA PHE A 152 -5.62 0.76 17.66
C PHE A 152 -4.62 0.31 18.72
N TRP A 153 -3.87 1.25 19.28
CA TRP A 153 -2.87 0.96 20.31
C TRP A 153 -3.51 0.36 21.57
N GLN A 154 -4.67 0.88 21.99
CA GLN A 154 -5.39 0.45 23.18
C GLN A 154 -6.32 -0.74 22.95
N SER A 155 -6.52 -1.14 21.69
CA SER A 155 -7.39 -2.26 21.34
C SER A 155 -6.93 -3.58 21.96
N ASP A 156 -7.87 -4.45 22.36
CA ASP A 156 -7.61 -5.82 22.81
C ASP A 156 -6.92 -6.69 21.74
N LEU A 157 -6.92 -6.24 20.48
CA LEU A 157 -6.20 -6.88 19.38
C LEU A 157 -4.70 -6.53 19.38
N SER A 158 -4.28 -5.51 20.11
CA SER A 158 -2.89 -5.04 20.24
C SER A 158 -2.25 -5.63 21.48
N GLN A 159 -1.36 -6.60 21.30
CA GLN A 159 -0.66 -7.27 22.40
C GLN A 159 0.77 -6.74 22.54
N ASN A 160 1.24 -6.64 23.77
CA ASN A 160 2.61 -6.24 24.05
C ASN A 160 3.59 -7.25 23.38
N ALA A 161 4.54 -6.72 22.62
CA ALA A 161 5.48 -7.58 21.91
C ALA A 161 6.32 -8.44 22.85
N THR A 162 6.65 -7.97 24.06
CA THR A 162 7.41 -8.76 25.06
C THR A 162 6.74 -10.09 25.38
N GLU A 163 5.41 -10.14 25.44
CA GLU A 163 4.65 -11.36 25.72
C GLU A 163 4.70 -12.38 24.58
N LEU A 164 4.88 -11.90 23.36
CA LEU A 164 4.81 -12.70 22.13
C LEU A 164 6.19 -13.15 21.64
N VAL A 165 7.16 -12.23 21.65
CA VAL A 165 8.50 -12.49 21.11
C VAL A 165 9.48 -12.92 22.19
N GLY A 166 9.11 -12.80 23.47
CA GLY A 166 9.99 -13.09 24.60
C GLY A 166 11.04 -12.01 24.86
N THR A 167 12.00 -12.34 25.69
CA THR A 167 13.12 -11.46 26.06
C THR A 167 14.45 -12.00 25.56
N CYS A 168 15.48 -11.17 25.48
CA CYS A 168 16.86 -11.54 25.23
C CYS A 168 17.79 -10.85 26.24
N ALA A 169 19.07 -11.12 26.20
CA ALA A 169 20.02 -10.45 27.06
C ALA A 169 20.23 -8.99 26.61
N VAL A 170 20.48 -8.09 27.55
CA VAL A 170 20.63 -6.62 27.31
C VAL A 170 21.69 -6.29 26.26
N HIS A 171 22.78 -7.07 26.21
CA HIS A 171 23.86 -6.85 25.24
C HIS A 171 23.39 -6.98 23.76
N HIS A 172 22.26 -7.64 23.48
CA HIS A 172 21.72 -7.73 22.12
C HIS A 172 21.30 -6.37 21.57
N LEU A 173 20.93 -5.41 22.41
CA LEU A 173 20.69 -4.04 21.92
C LEU A 173 21.98 -3.39 21.43
N GLN A 174 23.12 -3.62 22.10
CA GLN A 174 24.43 -3.12 21.66
C GLN A 174 24.89 -3.82 20.36
N THR A 175 24.68 -5.12 20.27
CA THR A 175 24.94 -5.88 19.04
C THR A 175 24.11 -5.36 17.88
N LEU A 176 22.82 -5.03 18.11
CA LEU A 176 21.95 -4.45 17.10
C LEU A 176 22.45 -3.05 16.66
N ARG A 177 22.92 -2.21 17.58
CA ARG A 177 23.50 -0.91 17.27
C ARG A 177 24.74 -1.05 16.37
N GLN A 178 25.62 -2.00 16.71
CA GLN A 178 26.80 -2.27 15.91
C GLN A 178 26.42 -2.74 14.50
N HIS A 179 25.47 -3.67 14.42
CA HIS A 179 24.95 -4.14 13.12
C HIS A 179 24.40 -2.99 12.26
N TYR A 180 23.66 -2.05 12.86
CA TYR A 180 23.12 -0.90 12.12
C TYR A 180 24.24 0.06 11.70
N HIS A 181 25.23 0.27 12.56
CA HIS A 181 26.42 1.08 12.23
C HIS A 181 27.16 0.47 11.03
N ASP A 182 27.42 -0.83 11.07
CA ASP A 182 28.13 -1.53 10.00
C ASP A 182 27.34 -1.49 8.69
N LEU A 183 26.02 -1.76 8.75
CA LEU A 183 25.12 -1.69 7.59
C LEU A 183 25.13 -0.31 6.91
N ILE A 184 25.25 0.76 7.68
CA ILE A 184 25.31 2.14 7.18
C ILE A 184 26.67 2.46 6.57
N HIS A 185 27.75 2.00 7.19
CA HIS A 185 29.13 2.32 6.76
C HIS A 185 29.68 1.37 5.68
N GLU A 186 29.23 0.10 5.63
CA GLU A 186 29.65 -0.84 4.59
C GLU A 186 29.02 -0.54 3.22
N SER A 187 27.99 0.28 3.17
CA SER A 187 27.31 0.66 1.95
C SER A 187 27.98 1.82 1.20
N GLU A 188 29.31 1.93 1.23
CA GLU A 188 30.07 2.97 0.50
C GLU A 188 29.88 2.94 -1.03
N ASN A 189 29.19 1.91 -1.57
CA ASN A 189 28.72 1.84 -2.96
C ASN A 189 27.21 2.10 -3.05
N HIS A 190 26.76 3.19 -2.47
CA HIS A 190 25.33 3.54 -2.44
C HIS A 190 24.76 3.81 -3.83
N THR A 191 23.54 3.30 -4.05
CA THR A 191 22.71 3.73 -5.18
C THR A 191 22.25 5.18 -4.94
N GLN A 192 21.90 5.93 -6.02
CA GLN A 192 21.33 7.29 -5.89
C GLN A 192 20.12 7.37 -4.94
N THR A 193 19.43 6.27 -4.75
CA THR A 193 18.26 6.16 -3.87
C THR A 193 18.65 6.07 -2.40
N GLU A 194 19.75 5.37 -2.11
CA GLU A 194 20.32 5.30 -0.78
C GLU A 194 20.83 6.68 -0.34
N ASP A 195 21.51 7.42 -1.22
CA ASP A 195 21.93 8.81 -0.97
C ASP A 195 20.74 9.71 -0.61
N LYS A 196 19.59 9.60 -1.30
CA LYS A 196 18.37 10.34 -0.98
C LYS A 196 17.75 9.99 0.38
N LEU A 197 17.93 8.77 0.85
CA LEU A 197 17.47 8.36 2.18
C LEU A 197 18.39 8.93 3.27
N TYR A 198 19.70 9.03 3.00
CA TYR A 198 20.67 9.64 3.93
C TYR A 198 20.50 11.15 4.02
N ASP A 199 20.35 11.84 2.91
CA ASP A 199 20.12 13.30 2.87
C ASP A 199 18.62 13.65 2.78
N ALA A 200 17.84 13.11 3.72
CA ALA A 200 16.40 13.32 3.78
C ALA A 200 16.02 14.80 3.91
N GLN A 201 16.87 15.64 4.50
CA GLN A 201 16.59 17.06 4.70
C GLN A 201 16.69 17.83 3.38
N SER A 202 17.78 17.68 2.64
CA SER A 202 17.96 18.33 1.34
C SER A 202 16.90 17.84 0.34
N TYR A 203 16.63 16.54 0.33
CA TYR A 203 15.60 15.99 -0.55
C TYR A 203 14.18 16.49 -0.22
N LEU A 204 13.82 16.65 1.06
CA LEU A 204 12.53 17.23 1.42
C LEU A 204 12.45 18.70 1.05
N LYS A 205 13.53 19.46 1.21
CA LYS A 205 13.61 20.85 0.78
C LYS A 205 13.40 20.97 -0.73
N GLU A 206 14.07 20.18 -1.54
CA GLU A 206 13.91 20.11 -2.99
C GLU A 206 12.44 19.75 -3.36
N LEU A 207 11.86 18.77 -2.68
CA LEU A 207 10.46 18.40 -2.86
C LEU A 207 9.50 19.57 -2.60
N LEU A 208 9.71 20.32 -1.51
CA LEU A 208 8.84 21.44 -1.14
C LEU A 208 9.03 22.67 -2.07
N GLU A 209 10.18 22.81 -2.70
CA GLU A 209 10.42 23.83 -3.74
C GLU A 209 9.63 23.50 -5.01
N HIS A 210 9.55 22.23 -5.40
CA HIS A 210 8.79 21.78 -6.58
C HIS A 210 7.29 21.58 -6.30
N TYR A 211 6.95 21.13 -5.09
CA TYR A 211 5.59 20.84 -4.65
C TYR A 211 5.30 21.63 -3.36
N PRO A 212 4.96 22.92 -3.48
CA PRO A 212 4.72 23.76 -2.32
C PRO A 212 3.53 23.26 -1.52
N ILE A 213 3.56 23.53 -0.22
CA ILE A 213 2.50 23.18 0.71
C ILE A 213 1.17 23.81 0.23
N GLN A 214 0.15 22.96 0.12
CA GLN A 214 -1.20 23.40 -0.27
C GLN A 214 -2.11 23.40 0.96
N TRP A 215 -2.83 24.52 1.16
CA TRP A 215 -3.86 24.61 2.18
C TRP A 215 -5.19 24.15 1.62
N SER A 216 -5.75 23.11 2.20
CA SER A 216 -7.01 22.53 1.75
C SER A 216 -7.78 21.96 2.93
N LYS A 217 -9.09 21.91 2.79
CA LYS A 217 -9.91 21.16 3.74
C LYS A 217 -9.60 19.67 3.57
N ALA A 218 -9.27 19.01 4.66
CA ALA A 218 -8.89 17.62 4.63
C ALA A 218 -9.50 16.85 5.83
N TYR A 219 -9.76 15.56 5.59
CA TYR A 219 -10.34 14.67 6.58
C TYR A 219 -9.50 13.40 6.65
N PHE A 220 -8.99 13.09 7.83
CA PHE A 220 -8.41 11.77 8.08
C PHE A 220 -9.56 10.79 8.26
N VAL A 221 -9.56 9.72 7.48
CA VAL A 221 -10.58 8.67 7.49
C VAL A 221 -9.92 7.33 7.80
N ALA A 222 -10.56 6.51 8.62
CA ALA A 222 -10.00 5.25 9.06
C ALA A 222 -11.09 4.25 9.43
N ASP A 223 -10.80 2.98 9.24
CA ASP A 223 -11.59 1.92 9.85
C ASP A 223 -11.35 1.86 11.36
N SER A 224 -12.38 1.57 12.12
CA SER A 224 -12.23 1.20 13.53
C SER A 224 -11.60 -0.19 13.67
N PRO A 225 -10.79 -0.47 14.72
CA PRO A 225 -10.33 -1.82 15.03
C PRO A 225 -11.48 -2.82 15.24
N LYS A 226 -12.69 -2.36 15.57
CA LYS A 226 -13.92 -3.17 15.66
C LYS A 226 -14.28 -3.88 14.34
N LYS A 227 -13.80 -3.38 13.20
CA LYS A 227 -14.01 -4.02 11.89
C LYS A 227 -13.41 -5.43 11.85
N ILE A 228 -12.24 -5.63 12.45
CA ILE A 228 -11.60 -6.95 12.59
C ILE A 228 -12.49 -7.94 13.35
N LEU A 229 -13.27 -7.44 14.29
CA LEU A 229 -14.21 -8.24 15.10
C LEU A 229 -15.57 -8.43 14.41
N GLY A 230 -15.80 -7.76 13.27
CA GLY A 230 -17.07 -7.81 12.53
C GLY A 230 -18.22 -7.07 13.21
N VAL A 231 -17.94 -6.11 14.10
CA VAL A 231 -18.95 -5.36 14.88
C VAL A 231 -18.89 -3.84 14.63
N ALA A 232 -18.11 -3.39 13.66
CA ALA A 232 -18.06 -1.98 13.29
C ALA A 232 -19.33 -1.56 12.55
N SER A 233 -19.87 -0.37 12.85
CA SER A 233 -20.95 0.23 12.09
C SER A 233 -20.42 0.77 10.74
N LYS A 234 -21.33 1.14 9.84
CA LYS A 234 -20.97 1.72 8.53
C LYS A 234 -20.17 3.02 8.70
N GLU A 235 -20.51 3.82 9.69
CA GLU A 235 -19.86 5.10 10.01
C GLU A 235 -18.46 4.88 10.62
N GLU A 236 -18.24 3.74 11.26
CA GLU A 236 -16.94 3.33 11.81
C GLU A 236 -16.03 2.67 10.76
N MET A 237 -16.55 2.45 9.52
CA MET A 237 -15.77 1.92 8.40
C MET A 237 -15.29 3.05 7.49
N LEU A 238 -14.02 2.96 7.03
CA LEU A 238 -13.43 3.92 6.11
C LEU A 238 -14.29 4.12 4.87
N TYR A 239 -14.78 3.05 4.24
CA TYR A 239 -15.62 3.13 3.06
C TYR A 239 -16.86 3.99 3.28
N GLY A 240 -17.56 3.84 4.40
CA GLY A 240 -18.72 4.65 4.76
C GLY A 240 -18.39 6.12 4.93
N GLN A 241 -17.27 6.43 5.61
CA GLN A 241 -16.76 7.80 5.80
C GLN A 241 -16.40 8.46 4.47
N VAL A 242 -15.68 7.74 3.63
CA VAL A 242 -15.28 8.23 2.30
C VAL A 242 -16.50 8.55 1.43
N MET A 243 -17.48 7.65 1.36
CA MET A 243 -18.71 7.89 0.59
C MET A 243 -19.48 9.10 1.12
N ALA A 244 -19.56 9.28 2.44
CA ALA A 244 -20.23 10.43 3.05
C ALA A 244 -19.53 11.77 2.72
N ILE A 245 -18.19 11.79 2.68
CA ILE A 245 -17.41 13.01 2.42
C ILE A 245 -17.34 13.31 0.91
N MET A 246 -17.06 12.31 0.10
CA MET A 246 -16.86 12.52 -1.35
C MET A 246 -18.18 12.72 -2.09
N GLY A 247 -19.25 12.04 -1.65
CA GLY A 247 -20.57 12.10 -2.29
C GLY A 247 -20.61 11.31 -3.61
N GLU A 248 -21.71 11.47 -4.34
CA GLU A 248 -21.92 10.83 -5.64
C GLU A 248 -21.18 11.57 -6.75
N PRO A 249 -20.42 10.87 -7.62
CA PRO A 249 -19.76 11.48 -8.77
C PRO A 249 -20.77 12.08 -9.77
N LYS A 250 -20.54 13.32 -10.21
CA LYS A 250 -21.40 14.02 -11.18
C LYS A 250 -20.70 14.30 -12.50
N GLN A 251 -19.39 14.50 -12.49
CA GLN A 251 -18.61 14.86 -13.68
C GLN A 251 -17.57 13.80 -14.00
N HIS A 252 -16.75 13.41 -13.01
CA HIS A 252 -15.73 12.41 -13.22
C HIS A 252 -15.39 11.65 -11.94
N ILE A 253 -14.84 10.45 -12.14
CA ILE A 253 -14.17 9.63 -11.15
C ILE A 253 -12.93 8.99 -11.78
N GLU A 254 -11.79 9.17 -11.14
CA GLU A 254 -10.52 8.49 -11.48
C GLU A 254 -10.11 7.58 -10.33
N LEU A 255 -9.79 6.34 -10.66
CA LEU A 255 -9.38 5.32 -9.69
C LEU A 255 -8.01 4.79 -10.08
N ALA A 256 -7.04 4.81 -9.17
CA ALA A 256 -5.82 4.02 -9.27
C ALA A 256 -5.75 3.08 -8.06
N SER A 257 -5.78 1.80 -8.33
CA SER A 257 -5.79 0.77 -7.30
C SER A 257 -4.90 -0.39 -7.70
N ALA A 258 -3.96 -0.74 -6.81
CA ALA A 258 -3.09 -1.90 -6.97
C ALA A 258 -3.90 -3.19 -7.18
N TYR A 259 -4.93 -3.35 -6.37
CA TYR A 259 -5.92 -4.42 -6.43
C TYR A 259 -7.28 -3.80 -6.74
N PHE A 260 -7.81 -4.13 -7.90
CA PHE A 260 -9.10 -3.65 -8.34
C PHE A 260 -10.01 -4.85 -8.60
N VAL A 261 -10.93 -5.09 -7.69
CA VAL A 261 -11.96 -6.13 -7.80
C VAL A 261 -13.31 -5.47 -7.52
N PRO A 262 -13.96 -4.91 -8.56
CA PRO A 262 -15.16 -4.10 -8.36
C PRO A 262 -16.35 -4.90 -7.85
N THR A 263 -16.33 -6.21 -7.97
CA THR A 263 -17.50 -7.11 -7.82
C THR A 263 -18.61 -6.79 -8.82
N GLN A 264 -19.65 -7.59 -8.85
CA GLN A 264 -20.80 -7.31 -9.73
C GLN A 264 -21.47 -5.97 -9.38
N GLN A 265 -21.55 -5.63 -8.08
CA GLN A 265 -22.18 -4.39 -7.64
C GLN A 265 -21.36 -3.16 -8.05
N GLY A 266 -20.04 -3.17 -7.86
CA GLY A 266 -19.18 -2.06 -8.26
C GLY A 266 -19.09 -1.90 -9.78
N ALA A 267 -19.02 -2.99 -10.54
CA ALA A 267 -19.06 -2.92 -12.01
C ALA A 267 -20.39 -2.33 -12.51
N TYR A 268 -21.51 -2.74 -11.91
CA TYR A 268 -22.82 -2.15 -12.20
C TYR A 268 -22.88 -0.68 -11.83
N TYR A 269 -22.34 -0.28 -10.67
CA TYR A 269 -22.29 1.12 -10.24
C TYR A 269 -21.49 1.98 -11.24
N LEU A 270 -20.28 1.56 -11.63
CA LEU A 270 -19.48 2.28 -12.62
C LEU A 270 -20.21 2.41 -13.98
N LYS A 271 -20.93 1.38 -14.38
CA LYS A 271 -21.78 1.44 -15.58
C LYS A 271 -22.91 2.48 -15.43
N GLN A 272 -23.58 2.56 -14.28
CA GLN A 272 -24.62 3.57 -14.04
C GLN A 272 -24.06 4.98 -14.10
N LEU A 273 -22.87 5.23 -13.55
CA LEU A 273 -22.19 6.52 -13.68
C LEU A 273 -21.94 6.88 -15.16
N LYS A 274 -21.54 5.93 -15.99
CA LYS A 274 -21.38 6.17 -17.44
C LYS A 274 -22.70 6.52 -18.13
N VAL A 275 -23.80 5.86 -17.77
CA VAL A 275 -25.14 6.20 -18.30
C VAL A 275 -25.55 7.62 -17.91
N GLN A 276 -25.15 8.09 -16.73
CA GLN A 276 -25.38 9.45 -16.26
C GLN A 276 -24.42 10.49 -16.89
N GLY A 277 -23.49 10.06 -17.77
CA GLY A 277 -22.54 10.96 -18.44
C GLY A 277 -21.25 11.22 -17.66
N VAL A 278 -21.05 10.57 -16.53
CA VAL A 278 -19.82 10.72 -15.72
C VAL A 278 -18.62 10.12 -16.47
N LYS A 279 -17.49 10.80 -16.50
CA LYS A 279 -16.23 10.22 -16.97
C LYS A 279 -15.69 9.25 -15.92
N VAL A 280 -15.41 8.02 -16.33
CA VAL A 280 -14.89 6.99 -15.43
C VAL A 280 -13.60 6.44 -16.00
N ARG A 281 -12.50 6.59 -15.26
CA ARG A 281 -11.17 6.08 -15.59
C ARG A 281 -10.66 5.17 -14.46
N VAL A 282 -10.10 4.02 -14.82
CA VAL A 282 -9.54 3.07 -13.88
C VAL A 282 -8.13 2.68 -14.33
N LEU A 283 -7.17 2.79 -13.42
CA LEU A 283 -5.82 2.26 -13.55
C LEU A 283 -5.61 1.14 -12.51
N THR A 284 -5.23 -0.03 -12.99
CA THR A 284 -4.86 -1.17 -12.12
C THR A 284 -3.65 -1.90 -12.69
N ASN A 285 -3.21 -2.98 -12.07
CA ASN A 285 -2.10 -3.78 -12.58
C ASN A 285 -2.54 -4.69 -13.75
N SER A 286 -1.72 -4.78 -14.81
CA SER A 286 -1.81 -5.91 -15.74
C SER A 286 -1.51 -7.22 -15.00
N PHE A 287 -1.92 -8.35 -15.56
CA PHE A 287 -1.60 -9.64 -14.93
C PHE A 287 -0.13 -9.78 -14.60
N ALA A 288 0.65 -9.39 -15.52
CA ALA A 288 2.08 -9.51 -15.44
C ALA A 288 2.71 -8.50 -14.46
N ALA A 289 2.11 -7.32 -14.20
CA ALA A 289 2.53 -6.36 -13.17
C ALA A 289 2.00 -6.73 -11.77
N ASN A 290 0.93 -7.50 -11.68
CA ASN A 290 0.30 -7.86 -10.43
C ASN A 290 1.20 -8.81 -9.61
N ASP A 291 1.34 -8.54 -8.33
CA ASP A 291 2.04 -9.39 -7.35
C ASP A 291 1.13 -10.50 -6.80
N VAL A 292 -0.21 -10.31 -6.85
CA VAL A 292 -1.22 -11.28 -6.40
C VAL A 292 -2.09 -11.72 -7.58
N ALA A 293 -1.71 -12.81 -8.24
CA ALA A 293 -2.36 -13.31 -9.46
C ALA A 293 -3.87 -13.57 -9.33
N ILE A 294 -4.32 -13.99 -8.15
CA ILE A 294 -5.74 -14.28 -7.89
C ILE A 294 -6.60 -13.01 -7.96
N VAL A 295 -6.10 -11.87 -7.52
CA VAL A 295 -6.80 -10.58 -7.63
C VAL A 295 -7.08 -10.25 -9.10
N HIS A 296 -6.09 -10.43 -9.97
CA HIS A 296 -6.27 -10.21 -11.39
C HIS A 296 -7.30 -11.16 -12.02
N ALA A 297 -7.38 -12.40 -11.54
CA ALA A 297 -8.38 -13.36 -12.03
C ALA A 297 -9.80 -12.84 -11.80
N PHE A 298 -10.11 -12.31 -10.63
CA PHE A 298 -11.44 -11.75 -10.33
C PHE A 298 -11.69 -10.43 -11.04
N TYR A 299 -10.71 -9.54 -11.15
CA TYR A 299 -10.84 -8.33 -11.94
C TYR A 299 -11.17 -8.62 -13.41
N SER A 300 -10.49 -9.59 -14.00
CA SER A 300 -10.56 -9.88 -15.44
C SER A 300 -11.97 -10.22 -15.94
N GLN A 301 -12.84 -10.70 -15.06
CA GLN A 301 -14.24 -11.04 -15.38
C GLN A 301 -15.07 -9.81 -15.78
N TYR A 302 -14.75 -8.65 -15.22
CA TYR A 302 -15.54 -7.42 -15.38
C TYR A 302 -15.06 -6.52 -16.52
N ARG A 303 -13.88 -6.79 -17.11
CA ARG A 303 -13.26 -5.95 -18.14
C ARG A 303 -14.16 -5.67 -19.33
N VAL A 304 -14.77 -6.74 -19.91
CA VAL A 304 -15.63 -6.62 -21.11
C VAL A 304 -16.86 -5.78 -20.82
N GLU A 305 -17.53 -5.99 -19.68
CA GLU A 305 -18.73 -5.24 -19.31
C GLU A 305 -18.42 -3.76 -19.08
N MET A 306 -17.36 -3.46 -18.35
CA MET A 306 -16.90 -2.09 -18.10
C MET A 306 -16.51 -1.37 -19.41
N LEU A 307 -15.76 -2.02 -20.30
CA LEU A 307 -15.40 -1.44 -21.59
C LEU A 307 -16.65 -1.19 -22.49
N LYS A 308 -17.61 -2.11 -22.50
CA LYS A 308 -18.89 -1.92 -23.22
C LYS A 308 -19.69 -0.74 -22.69
N SER A 309 -19.60 -0.45 -21.42
CA SER A 309 -20.28 0.71 -20.82
C SER A 309 -19.52 2.04 -21.04
N GLY A 310 -18.32 2.00 -21.60
CA GLY A 310 -17.50 3.19 -21.86
C GLY A 310 -16.60 3.61 -20.72
N VAL A 311 -16.34 2.74 -19.74
CA VAL A 311 -15.30 2.93 -18.74
C VAL A 311 -13.93 2.85 -19.41
N GLU A 312 -13.07 3.83 -19.13
CA GLU A 312 -11.68 3.84 -19.59
C GLU A 312 -10.84 2.97 -18.68
N LEU A 313 -10.30 1.85 -19.20
CA LEU A 313 -9.45 0.94 -18.44
C LEU A 313 -8.01 1.01 -18.90
N PHE A 314 -7.12 1.12 -17.91
CA PHE A 314 -5.68 1.08 -18.09
C PHE A 314 -5.07 0.02 -17.19
N GLU A 315 -4.14 -0.77 -17.75
CA GLU A 315 -3.40 -1.77 -17.01
C GLU A 315 -1.91 -1.42 -16.97
N PHE A 316 -1.37 -1.21 -15.78
CA PHE A 316 0.02 -0.83 -15.53
C PHE A 316 0.98 -1.87 -16.11
N LYS A 317 1.98 -1.40 -16.87
CA LYS A 317 3.00 -2.26 -17.48
C LYS A 317 4.04 -2.67 -16.46
N PRO A 318 4.54 -3.87 -16.55
CA PRO A 318 5.76 -4.24 -15.85
C PRO A 318 6.98 -3.68 -16.59
N PHE A 319 7.49 -2.60 -16.12
CA PHE A 319 8.75 -2.07 -16.65
C PHE A 319 9.87 -3.07 -16.36
N LEU A 320 10.57 -3.51 -17.37
CA LEU A 320 11.79 -4.30 -17.37
C LEU A 320 11.61 -5.79 -17.71
N GLU A 321 12.67 -6.31 -18.35
CA GLU A 321 12.75 -7.70 -18.79
C GLU A 321 12.51 -8.69 -17.65
N ARG A 322 11.62 -9.64 -17.87
CA ARG A 322 11.09 -10.53 -16.84
C ARG A 322 11.61 -11.93 -16.88
N ARG A 323 11.84 -12.47 -15.69
CA ARG A 323 11.70 -13.91 -15.46
C ARG A 323 10.21 -14.29 -15.49
N ARG A 324 9.85 -15.35 -16.22
CA ARG A 324 8.50 -15.92 -16.15
C ARG A 324 8.23 -16.41 -14.71
N ARG A 325 7.08 -16.04 -14.13
CA ARG A 325 6.65 -16.56 -12.83
C ARG A 325 6.48 -18.07 -12.89
N THR A 326 6.89 -18.77 -11.83
CA THR A 326 6.62 -20.21 -11.67
C THR A 326 5.14 -20.41 -11.34
N TRP A 327 4.60 -21.58 -11.62
CA TRP A 327 3.21 -21.92 -11.28
C TRP A 327 2.92 -21.77 -9.77
N TYR A 328 3.89 -22.08 -8.93
CA TYR A 328 3.81 -21.93 -7.47
C TYR A 328 3.61 -20.46 -7.07
N GLU A 329 4.34 -19.53 -7.66
CA GLU A 329 4.20 -18.09 -7.43
C GLU A 329 2.84 -17.57 -7.91
N VAL A 330 2.27 -18.18 -8.96
CA VAL A 330 0.94 -17.84 -9.46
C VAL A 330 -0.16 -18.28 -8.49
N VAL A 331 -0.02 -19.48 -7.92
CA VAL A 331 -1.05 -20.07 -7.05
C VAL A 331 -0.98 -19.51 -5.61
N THR A 332 0.22 -19.29 -5.08
CA THR A 332 0.38 -18.87 -3.68
C THR A 332 0.37 -17.35 -3.49
N GLY A 333 0.43 -16.57 -4.57
CA GLY A 333 0.61 -15.12 -4.50
C GLY A 333 1.98 -14.70 -3.94
N SER A 334 2.81 -15.65 -3.53
CA SER A 334 4.16 -15.38 -3.03
C SER A 334 5.10 -15.07 -4.18
N VAL A 335 5.68 -13.88 -4.18
CA VAL A 335 6.74 -13.55 -5.15
C VAL A 335 8.06 -14.03 -4.59
N ILE A 336 8.58 -15.13 -5.14
CA ILE A 336 10.00 -15.48 -4.94
C ILE A 336 10.81 -14.50 -5.78
N PRO A 337 11.71 -13.68 -5.18
CA PRO A 337 12.46 -12.68 -5.91
C PRO A 337 13.20 -13.32 -7.10
N ALA A 338 12.92 -12.86 -8.31
CA ALA A 338 13.63 -13.32 -9.49
C ALA A 338 15.05 -12.80 -9.46
N LYS A 339 16.06 -13.68 -9.49
CA LYS A 339 17.44 -13.26 -9.67
C LYS A 339 17.59 -12.50 -11.00
N GLY A 340 17.87 -11.20 -10.91
CA GLY A 340 18.53 -10.48 -11.97
C GLY A 340 17.78 -9.43 -12.77
N LYS A 341 16.50 -9.01 -12.49
CA LYS A 341 15.86 -7.89 -13.24
C LYS A 341 14.72 -7.24 -12.44
N ASN A 342 14.66 -5.92 -12.47
CA ASN A 342 13.69 -5.12 -11.72
C ASN A 342 12.30 -5.21 -12.34
N LYS A 343 11.29 -5.54 -11.55
CA LYS A 343 9.89 -5.54 -11.93
C LYS A 343 9.18 -4.40 -11.21
N SER A 344 8.45 -3.59 -11.97
CA SER A 344 7.57 -2.57 -11.40
C SER A 344 6.13 -3.07 -11.26
N SER A 345 5.47 -2.66 -10.20
CA SER A 345 4.05 -2.87 -9.97
C SER A 345 3.43 -1.59 -9.42
N LEU A 346 2.23 -1.26 -9.87
CA LEU A 346 1.43 -0.23 -9.23
C LEU A 346 1.05 -0.71 -7.82
N HIS A 347 1.30 0.11 -6.80
CA HIS A 347 0.81 -0.11 -5.45
C HIS A 347 0.05 1.10 -4.90
N ALA A 348 0.01 2.20 -5.64
CA ALA A 348 -0.76 3.39 -5.29
C ALA A 348 -2.25 3.08 -5.14
N LYS A 349 -2.85 3.71 -4.17
CA LYS A 349 -4.29 3.67 -3.89
C LYS A 349 -4.77 5.09 -3.74
N PHE A 350 -5.29 5.62 -4.82
CA PHE A 350 -5.97 6.89 -4.78
C PHE A 350 -7.22 6.84 -5.67
N PHE A 351 -8.16 7.71 -5.37
CA PHE A 351 -9.25 8.01 -6.27
C PHE A 351 -9.72 9.45 -6.04
N ASP A 352 -10.20 10.06 -7.08
CA ASP A 352 -10.83 11.35 -6.99
C ASP A 352 -12.28 11.32 -7.48
N VAL A 353 -13.08 12.22 -6.92
CA VAL A 353 -14.48 12.45 -7.28
C VAL A 353 -14.69 13.96 -7.31
N ASP A 354 -14.86 14.53 -8.49
CA ASP A 354 -15.27 15.93 -8.69
C ASP A 354 -14.47 16.95 -7.85
N GLY A 355 -13.15 16.79 -7.78
CA GLY A 355 -12.25 17.69 -7.05
C GLY A 355 -11.98 17.33 -5.59
N LYS A 356 -12.47 16.18 -5.13
CA LYS A 356 -12.10 15.58 -3.85
C LYS A 356 -11.20 14.38 -4.10
N VAL A 357 -10.04 14.34 -3.46
CA VAL A 357 -9.01 13.33 -3.67
C VAL A 357 -8.83 12.48 -2.41
N PHE A 358 -8.93 11.17 -2.54
CA PHE A 358 -8.53 10.22 -1.50
C PHE A 358 -7.13 9.67 -1.78
N ILE A 359 -6.28 9.65 -0.76
CA ILE A 359 -4.97 8.99 -0.78
C ILE A 359 -4.83 8.19 0.50
N GLY A 360 -4.51 6.89 0.39
CA GLY A 360 -4.40 6.04 1.58
C GLY A 360 -3.97 4.61 1.30
N SER A 361 -4.39 3.71 2.18
CA SER A 361 -4.08 2.29 2.09
C SER A 361 -5.18 1.46 1.43
N PHE A 362 -6.37 2.02 1.21
CA PHE A 362 -7.57 1.35 0.73
C PHE A 362 -7.49 0.97 -0.75
N ASN A 363 -7.50 -0.33 -1.06
CA ASN A 363 -7.69 -0.83 -2.41
C ASN A 363 -9.18 -0.89 -2.76
N PHE A 364 -9.47 -0.84 -4.06
CA PHE A 364 -10.85 -1.00 -4.53
C PHE A 364 -11.20 -2.49 -4.69
N ASP A 365 -11.28 -3.18 -3.56
CA ASP A 365 -11.56 -4.61 -3.47
C ASP A 365 -12.38 -4.98 -2.22
N PRO A 366 -13.01 -6.17 -2.18
CA PRO A 366 -13.79 -6.64 -1.03
C PRO A 366 -12.98 -6.77 0.26
N ARG A 367 -11.68 -7.11 0.18
CA ARG A 367 -10.82 -7.26 1.35
C ARG A 367 -10.61 -5.93 2.06
N SER A 368 -10.28 -4.87 1.33
CA SER A 368 -10.17 -3.51 1.89
C SER A 368 -11.52 -3.00 2.38
N THR A 369 -12.62 -3.36 1.68
CA THR A 369 -13.95 -2.90 2.07
C THR A 369 -14.46 -3.57 3.34
N TYR A 370 -14.25 -4.89 3.52
CA TYR A 370 -14.95 -5.67 4.55
C TYR A 370 -14.03 -6.38 5.57
N LEU A 371 -12.80 -6.66 5.23
CA LEU A 371 -11.92 -7.52 6.03
C LEU A 371 -10.79 -6.76 6.72
N ASN A 372 -9.98 -6.04 5.96
CA ASN A 372 -8.84 -5.31 6.51
C ASN A 372 -9.26 -3.96 7.07
N THR A 373 -8.51 -3.46 8.05
CA THR A 373 -8.63 -2.05 8.40
C THR A 373 -7.70 -1.21 7.52
N GLU A 374 -8.18 -0.03 7.14
CA GLU A 374 -7.53 0.89 6.23
C GLU A 374 -7.51 2.31 6.82
N VAL A 375 -6.61 3.14 6.32
CA VAL A 375 -6.52 4.56 6.65
C VAL A 375 -6.26 5.40 5.41
N GLY A 376 -6.63 6.67 5.44
CA GLY A 376 -6.34 7.59 4.37
C GLY A 376 -6.74 9.03 4.69
N LEU A 377 -6.51 9.88 3.71
CA LEU A 377 -6.86 11.29 3.76
C LEU A 377 -7.77 11.62 2.58
N VAL A 378 -8.91 12.25 2.84
CA VAL A 378 -9.74 12.90 1.81
C VAL A 378 -9.42 14.38 1.81
N ILE A 379 -9.10 14.94 0.65
CA ILE A 379 -8.67 16.33 0.46
C ILE A 379 -9.62 16.99 -0.52
N GLU A 380 -10.25 18.11 -0.13
CA GLU A 380 -11.07 18.93 -1.01
C GLU A 380 -10.15 19.94 -1.73
N SER A 381 -9.63 19.57 -2.91
CA SER A 381 -8.74 20.41 -3.71
C SER A 381 -8.87 20.09 -5.20
N SER A 382 -9.61 20.95 -5.91
CA SER A 382 -9.67 20.86 -7.37
C SER A 382 -8.31 21.11 -8.04
N GLN A 383 -7.41 21.85 -7.38
CA GLN A 383 -6.05 22.08 -7.86
C GLN A 383 -5.24 20.78 -7.79
N LEU A 384 -5.27 20.07 -6.66
CA LEU A 384 -4.59 18.78 -6.50
C LEU A 384 -5.14 17.76 -7.49
N GLN A 385 -6.45 17.67 -7.62
CA GLN A 385 -7.12 16.81 -8.59
C GLN A 385 -6.66 17.10 -10.01
N ALA A 386 -6.64 18.37 -10.43
CA ALA A 386 -6.19 18.76 -11.76
C ALA A 386 -4.71 18.40 -12.00
N GLN A 387 -3.84 18.57 -11.00
CA GLN A 387 -2.43 18.16 -11.08
C GLN A 387 -2.29 16.64 -11.27
N ILE A 388 -3.07 15.85 -10.54
CA ILE A 388 -3.06 14.38 -10.66
C ILE A 388 -3.57 13.96 -12.04
N SER A 389 -4.70 14.52 -12.50
CA SER A 389 -5.26 14.20 -13.82
C SER A 389 -4.30 14.54 -14.95
N VAL A 390 -3.65 15.72 -14.91
CA VAL A 390 -2.63 16.12 -15.90
C VAL A 390 -1.44 15.14 -15.88
N MET A 391 -0.96 14.77 -14.68
CA MET A 391 0.12 13.81 -14.54
C MET A 391 -0.26 12.44 -15.14
N LEU A 392 -1.48 11.97 -14.86
CA LEU A 392 -1.98 10.72 -15.43
C LEU A 392 -2.08 10.80 -16.96
N ASP A 393 -2.67 11.86 -17.50
CA ASP A 393 -2.80 12.06 -18.95
C ASP A 393 -1.45 12.04 -19.66
N GLN A 394 -0.42 12.64 -19.05
CA GLN A 394 0.94 12.67 -19.61
C GLN A 394 1.65 11.32 -19.54
N HIS A 395 1.46 10.56 -18.46
CA HIS A 395 2.25 9.37 -18.20
C HIS A 395 1.55 8.04 -18.50
N LEU A 396 0.20 7.98 -18.39
CA LEU A 396 -0.54 6.73 -18.64
C LEU A 396 -0.18 6.06 -19.97
N PRO A 397 -0.08 6.76 -21.09
CA PRO A 397 0.27 6.11 -22.37
C PRO A 397 1.63 5.39 -22.33
N GLN A 398 2.59 5.91 -21.55
CA GLN A 398 3.92 5.34 -21.41
C GLN A 398 3.97 4.17 -20.44
N VAL A 399 3.22 4.26 -19.32
CA VAL A 399 3.33 3.35 -18.16
C VAL A 399 2.24 2.28 -18.12
N ALA A 400 1.19 2.40 -18.94
CA ALA A 400 0.06 1.48 -18.92
C ALA A 400 -0.39 1.07 -20.32
N TYR A 401 -0.98 -0.10 -20.45
CA TYR A 401 -1.74 -0.51 -21.62
C TYR A 401 -3.13 0.11 -21.55
N GLN A 402 -3.63 0.72 -22.63
CA GLN A 402 -5.03 1.08 -22.74
C GLN A 402 -5.83 -0.10 -23.25
N LEU A 403 -6.88 -0.51 -22.56
CA LEU A 403 -7.76 -1.59 -23.01
C LEU A 403 -8.88 -1.02 -23.89
N LYS A 404 -9.15 -1.68 -25.01
CA LYS A 404 -10.29 -1.38 -25.88
C LYS A 404 -10.95 -2.68 -26.37
N LEU A 405 -12.13 -2.55 -26.92
CA LEU A 405 -12.81 -3.63 -27.64
C LEU A 405 -12.57 -3.43 -29.14
N ASN A 406 -12.17 -4.50 -29.84
CA ASN A 406 -12.11 -4.51 -31.29
C ASN A 406 -13.51 -4.66 -31.91
N SER A 407 -13.58 -4.70 -33.24
CA SER A 407 -14.83 -4.86 -33.98
C SER A 407 -15.61 -6.16 -33.67
N GLU A 408 -14.91 -7.18 -33.16
CA GLU A 408 -15.52 -8.45 -32.73
C GLU A 408 -15.95 -8.44 -31.25
N GLY A 409 -15.79 -7.32 -30.54
CA GLY A 409 -16.08 -7.21 -29.11
C GLY A 409 -15.05 -7.91 -28.21
N LYS A 410 -13.88 -8.24 -28.71
CA LYS A 410 -12.76 -8.84 -27.96
C LYS A 410 -11.83 -7.75 -27.45
N ILE A 411 -11.27 -7.96 -26.24
CA ILE A 411 -10.31 -7.02 -25.65
C ILE A 411 -9.01 -7.02 -26.44
N VAL A 412 -8.50 -5.82 -26.68
CA VAL A 412 -7.15 -5.55 -27.17
C VAL A 412 -6.45 -4.59 -26.23
N TRP A 413 -5.15 -4.75 -26.06
CA TRP A 413 -4.27 -3.90 -25.26
C TRP A 413 -3.43 -3.03 -26.19
N LEU A 414 -3.59 -1.72 -26.11
CA LEU A 414 -2.82 -0.75 -26.86
C LEU A 414 -1.62 -0.31 -26.04
N ASP A 415 -0.44 -0.51 -26.59
CA ASP A 415 0.84 -0.11 -26.01
C ASP A 415 1.38 1.08 -26.81
N TYR A 416 1.34 2.27 -26.23
CA TYR A 416 1.91 3.49 -26.80
C TYR A 416 3.40 3.54 -26.47
N GLN A 417 4.24 3.41 -27.47
CA GLN A 417 5.69 3.42 -27.33
C GLN A 417 6.27 4.83 -27.44
N SER A 418 7.46 5.04 -26.90
CA SER A 418 8.14 6.34 -26.89
C SER A 418 8.47 6.90 -28.29
N ASP A 419 8.57 6.02 -29.31
CA ASP A 419 8.78 6.39 -30.72
C ASP A 419 7.47 6.78 -31.43
N GLY A 420 6.35 6.84 -30.72
CA GLY A 420 5.03 7.16 -31.27
C GLY A 420 4.30 5.95 -31.90
N LYS A 421 4.91 4.78 -31.92
CA LYS A 421 4.29 3.56 -32.43
C LYS A 421 3.27 3.02 -31.43
N ILE A 422 2.14 2.52 -31.95
CA ILE A 422 1.13 1.81 -31.15
C ILE A 422 1.23 0.33 -31.49
N VAL A 423 1.50 -0.49 -30.47
CA VAL A 423 1.50 -1.95 -30.60
C VAL A 423 0.21 -2.50 -30.01
N GLU A 424 -0.50 -3.30 -30.78
CA GLU A 424 -1.73 -3.95 -30.34
C GLU A 424 -1.47 -5.41 -29.92
N TYR A 425 -1.85 -5.75 -28.71
CA TYR A 425 -1.85 -7.13 -28.21
C TYR A 425 -3.28 -7.67 -28.19
N LYS A 426 -3.49 -8.85 -28.77
CA LYS A 426 -4.80 -9.55 -28.81
C LYS A 426 -5.01 -10.51 -27.64
N LYS A 427 -4.09 -10.54 -26.70
CA LYS A 427 -4.09 -11.38 -25.49
C LYS A 427 -3.40 -10.60 -24.38
N ASP A 428 -3.70 -10.92 -23.11
CA ASP A 428 -3.00 -10.32 -21.98
C ASP A 428 -1.49 -10.32 -22.22
N PRO A 429 -0.84 -9.13 -22.25
CA PRO A 429 0.59 -9.02 -22.53
C PRO A 429 1.43 -9.80 -21.54
N ASP A 430 2.56 -10.34 -22.00
CA ASP A 430 3.52 -11.08 -21.16
C ASP A 430 2.95 -12.30 -20.43
N THR A 431 1.90 -12.93 -20.96
CA THR A 431 1.28 -14.11 -20.38
C THR A 431 1.41 -15.34 -21.29
N SER A 432 1.61 -16.51 -20.68
CA SER A 432 1.53 -17.79 -21.37
C SER A 432 0.08 -18.27 -21.50
N LEU A 433 -0.16 -19.23 -22.42
CA LEU A 433 -1.48 -19.89 -22.52
C LEU A 433 -1.90 -20.54 -21.21
N PHE A 434 -0.96 -21.21 -20.54
CA PHE A 434 -1.20 -21.84 -19.24
C PHE A 434 -1.67 -20.83 -18.18
N GLN A 435 -0.99 -19.70 -18.06
CA GLN A 435 -1.37 -18.64 -17.12
C GLN A 435 -2.78 -18.10 -17.39
N ARG A 436 -3.12 -17.83 -18.66
CA ARG A 436 -4.47 -17.36 -19.02
C ARG A 436 -5.55 -18.39 -18.70
N THR A 437 -5.28 -19.67 -18.94
CA THR A 437 -6.21 -20.76 -18.59
C THR A 437 -6.40 -20.86 -17.09
N MET A 438 -5.31 -20.78 -16.32
CA MET A 438 -5.35 -20.79 -14.85
C MET A 438 -6.11 -19.60 -14.28
N ILE A 439 -5.88 -18.38 -14.79
CA ILE A 439 -6.62 -17.18 -14.42
C ILE A 439 -8.13 -17.41 -14.60
N LYS A 440 -8.51 -17.92 -15.79
CA LYS A 440 -9.90 -18.19 -16.09
C LYS A 440 -10.51 -19.26 -15.18
N ALA A 441 -9.77 -20.33 -14.85
CA ALA A 441 -10.22 -21.34 -13.92
C ALA A 441 -10.42 -20.78 -12.49
N VAL A 442 -9.45 -19.99 -12.01
CA VAL A 442 -9.50 -19.36 -10.69
C VAL A 442 -10.64 -18.36 -10.58
N SER A 443 -10.97 -17.63 -11.66
CA SER A 443 -12.06 -16.64 -11.64
C SER A 443 -13.45 -17.24 -11.38
N TYR A 444 -13.64 -18.54 -11.55
CA TYR A 444 -14.89 -19.24 -11.22
C TYR A 444 -14.98 -19.71 -9.76
N LEU A 445 -13.92 -19.54 -8.96
CA LEU A 445 -13.97 -19.95 -7.55
C LEU A 445 -14.84 -18.97 -6.75
N PRO A 446 -15.67 -19.44 -5.79
CA PRO A 446 -16.55 -18.59 -4.99
C PRO A 446 -15.82 -17.91 -3.82
N VAL A 447 -14.64 -17.32 -4.09
CA VAL A 447 -13.76 -16.70 -3.08
C VAL A 447 -13.47 -15.22 -3.37
N GLU A 448 -14.20 -14.60 -4.29
CA GLU A 448 -14.05 -13.19 -4.65
C GLU A 448 -14.18 -12.26 -3.43
N TRP A 449 -15.06 -12.60 -2.48
CA TRP A 449 -15.27 -11.84 -1.25
C TRP A 449 -14.04 -11.79 -0.32
N MET A 450 -13.04 -12.61 -0.58
CA MET A 450 -11.79 -12.66 0.19
C MET A 450 -10.69 -11.79 -0.42
N MET A 451 -10.93 -11.26 -1.60
CA MET A 451 -9.93 -10.51 -2.38
C MET A 451 -9.94 -9.04 -2.00
#